data_c2fdb828870c57e88e3ae22e8751d2eb
#
_entry.id   c2fdb828870c57e88e3ae22e8751d2eb
#
_cell.length_a   1.000
_cell.length_b   1.000
_cell.length_c   1.000
_cell.angle_alpha   90.00
_cell.angle_beta   90.00
_cell.angle_gamma   90.00
#
_symmetry.space_group_name_H-M   'P 1'
#
loop_
_entity.id
_entity.type
_entity.pdbx_description
1 polymer ?
#
loop_
_entity_poly.entity_id
_entity_poly.type
_entity_poly.pdbx_seq_one_letter_code
_entity_poly.pdbx_strand_id
1 'polypeptide(L)'
;TLEDFSKSILDSEAGIARADEDKREQALNVLVTFLMSFASRTGVRARRNIFTPNYDRLIEAGAELAGLHLLDRFLGNLMPIFRSSRLDLDMHYNPPGIRGEPRYLEGVARFTKLHGSVDWLQVDRDIRRVGLPFGADDVAPYLQAPGLKGASAHKLMIYPNAAKDRETSDHPYVELFRDLPAAVFRPHGPWITYGG
;
A
#
# COMPACT_ATOMS: atom_id res chain seq x y z
N THR A 1 -17.19 3.57 -16.32
CA THR A 1 -15.89 4.25 -16.61
C THR A 1 -14.89 3.99 -15.47
N LEU A 2 -13.62 4.39 -15.65
CA LEU A 2 -12.62 4.35 -14.55
C LEU A 2 -13.02 5.26 -13.39
N GLU A 3 -13.67 6.36 -13.68
CA GLU A 3 -14.21 7.28 -12.65
C GLU A 3 -15.26 6.59 -11.79
N ASP A 4 -16.23 5.91 -12.41
CA ASP A 4 -17.28 5.17 -11.68
C ASP A 4 -16.67 4.06 -10.82
N PHE A 5 -15.63 3.41 -11.35
CA PHE A 5 -14.91 2.37 -10.62
C PHE A 5 -14.17 2.94 -9.41
N SER A 6 -13.40 4.02 -9.58
CA SER A 6 -12.72 4.73 -8.48
C SER A 6 -13.72 5.20 -7.43
N LYS A 7 -14.84 5.77 -7.89
CA LYS A 7 -15.91 6.23 -7.01
C LYS A 7 -16.50 5.07 -6.20
N SER A 8 -16.75 3.92 -6.82
CA SER A 8 -17.27 2.73 -6.12
C SER A 8 -16.33 2.26 -5.00
N ILE A 9 -15.00 2.35 -5.19
CA ILE A 9 -14.02 2.01 -4.16
C ILE A 9 -14.09 3.04 -3.01
N LEU A 10 -14.10 4.33 -3.32
CA LEU A 10 -14.21 5.39 -2.32
C LEU A 10 -15.52 5.30 -1.54
N ASP A 11 -16.64 5.04 -2.21
CA ASP A 11 -17.94 4.84 -1.58
C ASP A 11 -17.90 3.65 -0.59
N SER A 12 -17.17 2.59 -0.92
CA SER A 12 -16.98 1.44 -0.03
C SER A 12 -16.15 1.80 1.21
N GLU A 13 -15.04 2.52 1.04
CA GLU A 13 -14.23 3.04 2.16
C GLU A 13 -15.04 4.01 3.03
N ALA A 14 -15.81 4.92 2.41
CA ALA A 14 -16.68 5.87 3.09
C ALA A 14 -17.79 5.16 3.88
N GLY A 15 -18.34 4.07 3.33
CA GLY A 15 -19.32 3.24 4.00
C GLY A 15 -18.77 2.63 5.30
N ILE A 16 -17.53 2.16 5.28
CA ILE A 16 -16.85 1.65 6.48
C ILE A 16 -16.58 2.78 7.48
N ALA A 17 -16.04 3.91 6.99
CA ALA A 17 -15.69 5.04 7.84
C ALA A 17 -16.91 5.66 8.56
N ARG A 18 -18.09 5.60 7.94
CA ARG A 18 -19.36 6.14 8.42
C ARG A 18 -20.28 5.10 9.06
N ALA A 19 -19.86 3.84 9.14
CA ALA A 19 -20.64 2.81 9.80
C ALA A 19 -20.83 3.13 11.29
N ASP A 20 -21.88 2.56 11.89
CA ASP A 20 -22.08 2.61 13.32
C ASP A 20 -20.80 2.19 14.05
N GLU A 21 -20.52 2.82 15.19
CA GLU A 21 -19.27 2.65 15.92
C GLU A 21 -18.95 1.19 16.19
N ASP A 22 -19.91 0.42 16.70
CA ASP A 22 -19.73 -1.01 16.98
C ASP A 22 -19.34 -1.83 15.75
N LYS A 23 -19.98 -1.57 14.60
CA LYS A 23 -19.70 -2.28 13.35
C LYS A 23 -18.35 -1.89 12.78
N ARG A 24 -18.02 -0.60 12.85
CA ARG A 24 -16.74 -0.08 12.40
C ARG A 24 -15.59 -0.65 13.21
N GLU A 25 -15.73 -0.64 14.53
CA GLU A 25 -14.73 -1.24 15.43
C GLU A 25 -14.57 -2.74 15.19
N GLN A 26 -15.67 -3.47 15.04
CA GLN A 26 -15.62 -4.89 14.73
C GLN A 26 -14.85 -5.17 13.43
N ALA A 27 -15.17 -4.45 12.34
CA ALA A 27 -14.50 -4.63 11.07
C ALA A 27 -13.00 -4.31 11.15
N LEU A 28 -12.65 -3.20 11.77
CA LEU A 28 -11.27 -2.77 11.93
C LEU A 28 -10.49 -3.70 12.86
N ASN A 29 -11.09 -4.18 13.95
CA ASN A 29 -10.48 -5.15 14.87
C ASN A 29 -10.16 -6.48 14.19
N VAL A 30 -11.04 -6.98 13.32
CA VAL A 30 -10.76 -8.18 12.51
C VAL A 30 -9.54 -7.97 11.63
N LEU A 31 -9.46 -6.83 10.93
CA LEU A 31 -8.35 -6.48 10.06
C LEU A 31 -7.04 -6.30 10.85
N VAL A 32 -7.07 -5.57 11.97
CA VAL A 32 -5.92 -5.37 12.86
C VAL A 32 -5.43 -6.71 13.40
N THR A 33 -6.33 -7.56 13.89
CA THR A 33 -5.98 -8.89 14.41
C THR A 33 -5.34 -9.76 13.32
N PHE A 34 -5.88 -9.72 12.10
CA PHE A 34 -5.31 -10.40 10.95
C PHE A 34 -3.89 -9.91 10.67
N LEU A 35 -3.66 -8.60 10.54
CA LEU A 35 -2.34 -8.03 10.28
C LEU A 35 -1.35 -8.31 11.42
N MET A 36 -1.77 -8.19 12.67
CA MET A 36 -0.93 -8.46 13.84
C MET A 36 -0.53 -9.92 13.94
N SER A 37 -1.36 -10.85 13.48
CA SER A 37 -1.02 -12.29 13.48
C SER A 37 0.21 -12.58 12.62
N PHE A 38 0.49 -11.71 11.64
CA PHE A 38 1.70 -11.77 10.81
C PHE A 38 2.86 -10.93 11.35
N ALA A 39 2.59 -9.88 12.10
CA ALA A 39 3.61 -8.97 12.63
C ALA A 39 4.37 -9.54 13.82
N SER A 40 3.76 -10.44 14.59
CA SER A 40 4.23 -10.87 15.91
C SER A 40 5.38 -11.91 15.90
N ARG A 41 6.00 -12.22 14.76
CA ARG A 41 7.11 -13.17 14.71
C ARG A 41 8.46 -12.47 14.88
N THR A 42 8.93 -12.46 16.08
CA THR A 42 10.30 -12.11 16.48
C THR A 42 11.32 -13.09 15.85
N GLY A 43 12.41 -12.58 15.32
CA GLY A 43 13.62 -13.39 15.09
C GLY A 43 13.91 -13.79 13.64
N VAL A 44 13.10 -13.41 12.66
CA VAL A 44 13.41 -13.67 11.25
C VAL A 44 13.98 -12.43 10.59
N ARG A 45 15.21 -12.49 10.08
CA ARG A 45 15.87 -11.38 9.34
C ARG A 45 15.10 -10.95 8.07
N ALA A 46 14.22 -11.80 7.55
CA ALA A 46 13.46 -11.50 6.35
C ALA A 46 12.17 -10.76 6.67
N ARG A 47 12.00 -9.57 6.11
CA ARG A 47 10.75 -8.81 6.16
C ARG A 47 9.63 -9.59 5.49
N ARG A 48 8.43 -9.48 6.07
CA ARG A 48 7.23 -9.99 5.44
C ARG A 48 6.89 -9.14 4.24
N ASN A 49 6.40 -9.80 3.21
CA ASN A 49 5.88 -9.14 2.03
C ASN A 49 4.37 -9.32 2.02
N ILE A 50 3.65 -8.22 1.86
CA ILE A 50 2.21 -8.18 1.66
C ILE A 50 2.00 -7.71 0.22
N PHE A 51 1.37 -8.54 -0.59
CA PHE A 51 0.96 -8.19 -1.94
C PHE A 51 -0.56 -8.17 -2.02
N THR A 52 -1.10 -7.14 -2.62
CA THR A 52 -2.53 -7.05 -2.85
C THR A 52 -2.84 -6.59 -4.28
N PRO A 53 -3.82 -7.20 -4.95
CA PRO A 53 -4.37 -6.68 -6.20
C PRO A 53 -5.44 -5.60 -5.95
N ASN A 54 -5.86 -5.39 -4.71
CA ASN A 54 -6.93 -4.47 -4.35
C ASN A 54 -6.49 -3.01 -4.49
N TYR A 55 -7.42 -2.16 -4.87
CA TYR A 55 -7.23 -0.73 -5.08
C TYR A 55 -7.58 0.09 -3.84
N ASP A 56 -8.40 -0.47 -2.93
CA ASP A 56 -8.78 0.15 -1.67
C ASP A 56 -7.59 0.30 -0.71
N ARG A 57 -7.77 1.09 0.35
CA ARG A 57 -6.73 1.38 1.35
C ARG A 57 -7.02 0.72 2.70
N LEU A 58 -7.76 -0.38 2.73
CA LEU A 58 -8.11 -1.08 3.96
C LEU A 58 -6.87 -1.62 4.68
N ILE A 59 -5.90 -2.19 3.93
CA ILE A 59 -4.66 -2.71 4.53
C ILE A 59 -3.85 -1.57 5.14
N GLU A 60 -3.75 -0.44 4.47
CA GLU A 60 -3.07 0.75 4.98
C GLU A 60 -3.74 1.26 6.25
N ALA A 61 -5.08 1.39 6.25
CA ALA A 61 -5.84 1.82 7.42
C ALA A 61 -5.68 0.85 8.60
N GLY A 62 -5.75 -0.45 8.35
CA GLY A 62 -5.54 -1.48 9.37
C GLY A 62 -4.12 -1.49 9.91
N ALA A 63 -3.11 -1.25 9.07
CA ALA A 63 -1.72 -1.17 9.48
C ALA A 63 -1.46 0.06 10.36
N GLU A 64 -2.02 1.22 10.02
CA GLU A 64 -1.93 2.43 10.86
C GLU A 64 -2.56 2.20 12.23
N LEU A 65 -3.75 1.62 12.29
CA LEU A 65 -4.42 1.27 13.55
C LEU A 65 -3.65 0.24 14.38
N ALA A 66 -2.97 -0.70 13.72
CA ALA A 66 -2.13 -1.70 14.34
C ALA A 66 -0.74 -1.17 14.77
N GLY A 67 -0.38 0.06 14.40
CA GLY A 67 0.96 0.62 14.61
C GLY A 67 2.04 -0.06 13.75
N LEU A 68 1.68 -0.64 12.62
CA LEU A 68 2.60 -1.29 11.69
C LEU A 68 3.16 -0.28 10.68
N HIS A 69 4.45 -0.38 10.41
CA HIS A 69 5.10 0.37 9.34
C HIS A 69 5.05 -0.41 8.02
N LEU A 70 4.39 0.14 7.03
CA LEU A 70 4.39 -0.39 5.68
C LEU A 70 5.53 0.26 4.87
N LEU A 71 6.51 -0.56 4.48
CA LEU A 71 7.54 -0.15 3.54
C LEU A 71 7.04 -0.38 2.12
N ASP A 72 6.66 0.70 1.48
CA ASP A 72 6.29 0.73 0.07
C ASP A 72 7.33 1.50 -0.75
N ARG A 73 7.06 1.68 -2.04
CA ARG A 73 7.95 2.41 -2.94
C ARG A 73 7.75 3.93 -2.89
N PHE A 74 6.92 4.44 -1.99
CA PHE A 74 6.65 5.87 -1.88
C PHE A 74 7.56 6.55 -0.85
N LEU A 75 8.04 7.75 -1.18
CA LEU A 75 8.89 8.58 -0.34
C LEU A 75 8.26 9.95 -0.15
N GLY A 76 8.11 10.37 1.09
CA GLY A 76 7.48 11.63 1.50
C GLY A 76 6.28 11.40 2.40
N ASN A 77 5.72 12.47 2.96
CA ASN A 77 4.62 12.37 3.92
C ASN A 77 3.31 12.94 3.37
N LEU A 78 3.34 14.13 2.76
CA LEU A 78 2.11 14.80 2.31
C LEU A 78 1.68 14.38 0.90
N MET A 79 2.63 14.30 -0.01
CA MET A 79 2.42 13.88 -1.41
C MET A 79 3.57 12.98 -1.84
N PRO A 80 3.62 11.76 -1.30
CA PRO A 80 4.72 10.85 -1.55
C PRO A 80 4.91 10.58 -3.04
N ILE A 81 6.18 10.47 -3.45
CA ILE A 81 6.58 10.16 -4.82
C ILE A 81 7.07 8.72 -4.92
N PHE A 82 6.66 8.02 -5.96
CA PHE A 82 7.10 6.66 -6.24
C PHE A 82 8.60 6.62 -6.61
N ARG A 83 9.32 5.66 -6.05
CA ARG A 83 10.73 5.41 -6.34
C ARG A 83 10.99 3.93 -6.56
N SER A 84 11.53 3.57 -7.71
CA SER A 84 11.80 2.17 -8.09
C SER A 84 12.75 1.45 -7.13
N SER A 85 13.72 2.16 -6.54
CA SER A 85 14.70 1.63 -5.58
C SER A 85 14.22 1.61 -4.13
N ARG A 86 13.00 2.06 -3.84
CA ARG A 86 12.56 2.25 -2.44
C ARG A 86 12.51 0.96 -1.63
N LEU A 87 12.25 -0.21 -2.25
CA LEU A 87 12.23 -1.49 -1.55
C LEU A 87 13.61 -2.02 -1.15
N ASP A 88 14.68 -1.42 -1.65
CA ASP A 88 16.04 -1.76 -1.22
C ASP A 88 16.37 -1.18 0.17
N LEU A 89 15.54 -0.25 0.65
CA LEU A 89 15.65 0.33 1.98
C LEU A 89 14.93 -0.54 3.01
N ASP A 90 15.45 -0.50 4.24
CA ASP A 90 14.83 -1.16 5.40
C ASP A 90 14.97 -0.30 6.66
N MET A 91 14.18 -0.61 7.68
CA MET A 91 14.21 0.11 8.96
C MET A 91 15.01 -0.67 9.99
N HIS A 92 16.02 -0.03 10.55
CA HIS A 92 16.89 -0.59 11.57
C HIS A 92 16.89 0.28 12.82
N TYR A 93 17.00 -0.37 13.97
CA TYR A 93 17.21 0.27 15.24
C TYR A 93 18.69 0.11 15.64
N ASN A 94 19.35 1.24 15.93
CA ASN A 94 20.73 1.25 16.37
C ASN A 94 20.79 1.81 17.80
N PRO A 95 20.83 0.96 18.86
CA PRO A 95 20.81 1.42 20.23
C PRO A 95 22.05 2.27 20.54
N PRO A 96 21.90 3.40 21.26
CA PRO A 96 23.03 4.21 21.70
C PRO A 96 24.03 3.40 22.52
N GLY A 97 25.33 3.54 22.24
CA GLY A 97 26.40 2.91 23.02
C GLY A 97 26.63 1.43 22.74
N ILE A 98 25.81 0.78 21.95
CA ILE A 98 26.03 -0.62 21.54
C ILE A 98 26.67 -0.64 20.16
N ARG A 99 27.92 -1.14 20.08
CA ARG A 99 28.57 -1.44 18.80
C ARG A 99 28.19 -2.86 18.41
N GLY A 100 27.58 -3.05 17.23
CA GLY A 100 27.18 -4.35 16.74
C GLY A 100 26.34 -4.26 15.47
N GLU A 101 25.77 -5.39 15.05
CA GLU A 101 24.87 -5.42 13.90
C GLU A 101 23.60 -4.61 14.20
N PRO A 102 23.10 -3.81 13.23
CA PRO A 102 21.83 -3.12 13.36
C PRO A 102 20.70 -4.11 13.64
N ARG A 103 19.83 -3.77 14.57
CA ARG A 103 18.63 -4.58 14.87
C ARG A 103 17.50 -4.16 13.95
N TYR A 104 16.82 -5.13 13.38
CA TYR A 104 15.63 -4.86 12.60
C TYR A 104 14.50 -4.34 13.49
N LEU A 105 13.88 -3.24 13.08
CA LEU A 105 12.71 -2.71 13.75
C LEU A 105 11.55 -3.71 13.59
N GLU A 106 10.89 -4.05 14.69
CA GLU A 106 9.68 -4.88 14.69
C GLU A 106 8.48 -4.10 14.13
N GLY A 107 7.41 -4.81 13.77
CA GLY A 107 6.20 -4.17 13.25
C GLY A 107 6.38 -3.52 11.89
N VAL A 108 7.29 -4.02 11.06
CA VAL A 108 7.56 -3.51 9.71
C VAL A 108 7.30 -4.60 8.68
N ALA A 109 6.50 -4.28 7.67
CA ALA A 109 6.23 -5.16 6.53
C ALA A 109 6.50 -4.43 5.21
N ARG A 110 6.94 -5.16 4.18
CA ARG A 110 6.97 -4.65 2.79
C ARG A 110 5.59 -4.79 2.19
N PHE A 111 5.13 -3.73 1.54
CA PHE A 111 3.78 -3.66 1.02
C PHE A 111 3.78 -3.27 -0.46
N THR A 112 3.07 -4.04 -1.28
CA THR A 112 3.02 -3.84 -2.72
C THR A 112 1.60 -3.97 -3.24
N LYS A 113 1.06 -2.90 -3.83
CA LYS A 113 -0.20 -2.91 -4.55
C LYS A 113 0.08 -3.19 -6.03
N LEU A 114 -0.29 -4.38 -6.48
CA LEU A 114 0.04 -4.86 -7.82
C LEU A 114 -0.72 -4.12 -8.93
N HIS A 115 -1.92 -3.66 -8.67
CA HIS A 115 -2.81 -3.03 -9.65
C HIS A 115 -2.98 -1.52 -9.44
N GLY A 116 -2.17 -0.91 -8.59
CA GLY A 116 -2.31 0.50 -8.22
C GLY A 116 -3.25 0.73 -7.05
N SER A 117 -3.62 1.98 -6.82
CA SER A 117 -4.47 2.39 -5.71
C SER A 117 -5.33 3.59 -6.11
N VAL A 118 -6.46 3.74 -5.44
CA VAL A 118 -7.40 4.85 -5.65
C VAL A 118 -6.78 6.23 -5.39
N ASP A 119 -5.71 6.29 -4.61
CA ASP A 119 -4.98 7.51 -4.24
C ASP A 119 -3.69 7.76 -5.04
N TRP A 120 -3.41 6.96 -6.07
CA TRP A 120 -2.25 7.17 -6.92
C TRP A 120 -2.57 8.07 -8.10
N LEU A 121 -1.68 9.03 -8.36
CA LEU A 121 -1.82 10.01 -9.42
C LEU A 121 -0.57 10.08 -10.28
N GLN A 122 -0.75 10.24 -11.59
CA GLN A 122 0.33 10.60 -12.48
C GLN A 122 0.41 12.13 -12.58
N VAL A 123 1.59 12.67 -12.29
CA VAL A 123 1.94 14.08 -12.46
C VAL A 123 3.16 14.15 -13.34
N ASP A 124 3.00 14.56 -14.58
CA ASP A 124 4.02 14.52 -15.62
C ASP A 124 4.62 13.11 -15.81
N ARG A 125 5.86 12.92 -15.40
CA ARG A 125 6.56 11.62 -15.43
C ARG A 125 6.62 10.93 -14.06
N ASP A 126 6.18 11.59 -13.02
CA ASP A 126 6.20 11.09 -11.66
C ASP A 126 4.85 10.45 -11.30
N ILE A 127 4.93 9.44 -10.46
CA ILE A 127 3.77 8.88 -9.78
C ILE A 127 3.78 9.38 -8.35
N ARG A 128 2.67 9.94 -7.91
CA ARG A 128 2.49 10.48 -6.58
C ARG A 128 1.29 9.85 -5.90
N ARG A 129 1.34 9.83 -4.59
CA ARG A 129 0.18 9.51 -3.75
C ARG A 129 -0.44 10.80 -3.26
N VAL A 130 -1.75 10.93 -3.41
CA VAL A 130 -2.49 12.06 -2.85
C VAL A 130 -2.78 11.81 -1.37
N GLY A 131 -2.67 12.86 -0.55
CA GLY A 131 -3.05 12.81 0.87
C GLY A 131 -4.58 12.76 1.05
N LEU A 132 -5.17 11.64 0.66
CA LEU A 132 -6.61 11.42 0.68
C LEU A 132 -7.02 10.80 2.02
N PRO A 133 -7.85 11.46 2.86
CA PRO A 133 -8.35 10.86 4.09
C PRO A 133 -9.11 9.56 3.81
N PHE A 134 -9.01 8.59 4.72
CA PHE A 134 -9.84 7.38 4.64
C PHE A 134 -11.32 7.77 4.81
N GLY A 135 -12.17 7.29 3.91
CA GLY A 135 -13.58 7.67 3.86
C GLY A 135 -13.88 8.97 3.11
N ALA A 136 -12.94 9.53 2.36
CA ALA A 136 -13.21 10.64 1.45
C ALA A 136 -14.14 10.20 0.31
N ASP A 137 -15.07 11.07 -0.07
CA ASP A 137 -16.05 10.79 -1.12
C ASP A 137 -15.49 10.97 -2.53
N ASP A 138 -14.44 11.78 -2.69
CA ASP A 138 -13.86 12.13 -3.99
C ASP A 138 -12.39 12.53 -3.84
N VAL A 139 -11.61 12.31 -4.90
CA VAL A 139 -10.21 12.73 -5.01
C VAL A 139 -10.09 14.19 -5.46
N ALA A 140 -11.04 14.70 -6.24
CA ALA A 140 -10.98 16.01 -6.89
C ALA A 140 -10.65 17.19 -5.94
N PRO A 141 -11.21 17.30 -4.71
CA PRO A 141 -10.85 18.37 -3.79
C PRO A 141 -9.37 18.42 -3.41
N TYR A 142 -8.68 17.27 -3.46
CA TYR A 142 -7.30 17.12 -3.03
C TYR A 142 -6.28 17.34 -4.16
N LEU A 143 -6.75 17.42 -5.41
CA LEU A 143 -5.90 17.69 -6.58
C LEU A 143 -5.38 19.13 -6.65
N GLN A 144 -5.90 20.02 -5.82
CA GLN A 144 -5.44 21.41 -5.73
C GLN A 144 -4.15 21.57 -4.89
N ALA A 145 -3.69 20.51 -4.25
CA ALA A 145 -2.49 20.55 -3.44
C ALA A 145 -1.26 20.92 -4.28
N PRO A 146 -0.29 21.66 -3.71
CA PRO A 146 0.96 21.99 -4.40
C PRO A 146 1.68 20.73 -4.90
N GLY A 147 2.12 20.74 -6.17
CA GLY A 147 2.78 19.60 -6.79
C GLY A 147 1.85 18.56 -7.40
N LEU A 148 0.52 18.74 -7.32
CA LEU A 148 -0.49 17.89 -8.00
C LEU A 148 -1.18 18.60 -9.16
N LYS A 149 -0.78 19.82 -9.48
CA LYS A 149 -1.34 20.57 -10.61
C LYS A 149 -1.11 19.83 -11.92
N GLY A 150 -2.18 19.57 -12.66
CA GLY A 150 -2.14 18.76 -13.88
C GLY A 150 -2.18 17.24 -13.66
N ALA A 151 -2.40 16.78 -12.42
CA ALA A 151 -2.53 15.37 -12.10
C ALA A 151 -3.72 14.72 -12.82
N SER A 152 -3.52 13.47 -13.24
CA SER A 152 -4.56 12.60 -13.79
C SER A 152 -4.74 11.38 -12.91
N ALA A 153 -5.86 11.32 -12.20
CA ALA A 153 -6.17 10.24 -11.27
C ALA A 153 -6.43 8.90 -11.98
N HIS A 154 -6.94 8.97 -13.22
CA HIS A 154 -7.55 7.81 -13.86
C HIS A 154 -6.58 6.93 -14.66
N LYS A 155 -5.29 7.26 -14.72
CA LYS A 155 -4.30 6.51 -15.52
C LYS A 155 -3.53 5.44 -14.74
N LEU A 156 -3.68 5.39 -13.41
CA LEU A 156 -2.83 4.56 -12.54
C LEU A 156 -3.58 3.45 -11.82
N MET A 157 -4.67 3.00 -12.38
CA MET A 157 -5.31 1.74 -11.96
C MET A 157 -5.35 0.80 -13.15
N ILE A 158 -4.80 -0.41 -12.98
CA ILE A 158 -4.97 -1.47 -13.97
C ILE A 158 -6.42 -1.92 -13.92
N TYR A 159 -7.18 -1.52 -14.90
CA TYR A 159 -8.58 -1.94 -15.00
C TYR A 159 -8.67 -3.46 -15.13
N PRO A 160 -9.61 -4.14 -14.45
CA PRO A 160 -9.79 -5.57 -14.55
C PRO A 160 -10.37 -5.95 -15.93
N ASN A 161 -9.55 -5.93 -16.96
CA ASN A 161 -9.89 -6.29 -18.33
C ASN A 161 -8.87 -7.30 -18.93
N ALA A 162 -9.13 -7.79 -20.13
CA ALA A 162 -8.30 -8.77 -20.81
C ALA A 162 -6.95 -8.22 -21.36
N ALA A 163 -6.69 -6.91 -21.26
CA ALA A 163 -5.47 -6.29 -21.82
C ALA A 163 -4.35 -6.09 -20.76
N LYS A 164 -4.43 -6.78 -19.64
CA LYS A 164 -3.51 -6.66 -18.49
C LYS A 164 -2.03 -6.78 -18.86
N ASP A 165 -1.69 -7.61 -19.84
CA ASP A 165 -0.30 -7.90 -20.19
C ASP A 165 0.49 -6.67 -20.69
N ARG A 166 -0.18 -5.70 -21.33
CA ARG A 166 0.44 -4.46 -21.76
C ARG A 166 0.61 -3.48 -20.60
N GLU A 167 -0.40 -3.34 -19.77
CA GLU A 167 -0.40 -2.41 -18.64
C GLU A 167 0.63 -2.81 -17.57
N THR A 168 0.88 -4.11 -17.38
CA THR A 168 1.88 -4.61 -16.42
C THR A 168 3.33 -4.44 -16.87
N SER A 169 3.56 -4.10 -18.14
CA SER A 169 4.90 -3.86 -18.70
C SER A 169 5.38 -2.42 -18.54
N ASP A 170 4.48 -1.50 -18.19
CA ASP A 170 4.79 -0.09 -18.05
C ASP A 170 5.12 0.29 -16.60
N HIS A 171 5.87 1.38 -16.42
CA HIS A 171 6.12 1.96 -15.11
C HIS A 171 4.81 2.50 -14.49
N PRO A 172 4.49 2.20 -13.20
CA PRO A 172 5.29 1.54 -12.17
C PRO A 172 5.10 0.03 -12.08
N TYR A 173 4.27 -0.56 -12.90
CA TYR A 173 3.78 -1.93 -12.72
C TYR A 173 4.87 -2.96 -12.97
N VAL A 174 5.76 -2.72 -13.91
CA VAL A 174 6.90 -3.61 -14.17
C VAL A 174 7.75 -3.86 -12.91
N GLU A 175 7.94 -2.83 -12.08
CA GLU A 175 8.65 -2.97 -10.81
C GLU A 175 7.82 -3.73 -9.77
N LEU A 176 6.54 -3.44 -9.67
CA LEU A 176 5.63 -4.06 -8.70
C LEU A 176 5.45 -5.55 -9.00
N PHE A 177 5.24 -5.90 -10.27
CA PHE A 177 5.10 -7.29 -10.68
C PHE A 177 6.41 -8.08 -10.57
N ARG A 178 7.57 -7.46 -10.77
CA ARG A 178 8.88 -8.10 -10.56
C ARG A 178 9.12 -8.47 -9.09
N ASP A 179 8.59 -7.70 -8.14
CA ASP A 179 8.76 -7.97 -6.72
C ASP A 179 8.03 -9.24 -6.27
N LEU A 180 6.92 -9.59 -6.89
CA LEU A 180 6.14 -10.76 -6.54
C LEU A 180 6.92 -12.08 -6.76
N PRO A 181 7.44 -12.40 -7.95
CA PRO A 181 8.28 -13.60 -8.15
C PRO A 181 9.52 -13.58 -7.26
N ALA A 182 10.17 -12.43 -7.10
CA ALA A 182 11.34 -12.29 -6.25
C ALA A 182 11.05 -12.63 -4.77
N ALA A 183 9.84 -12.40 -4.32
CA ALA A 183 9.38 -12.82 -2.99
C ALA A 183 8.97 -14.28 -2.94
N VAL A 184 8.26 -14.79 -3.98
CA VAL A 184 7.76 -16.16 -4.08
C VAL A 184 8.89 -17.18 -4.09
N PHE A 185 9.93 -16.93 -4.86
CA PHE A 185 11.06 -17.87 -5.03
C PHE A 185 12.07 -17.85 -3.90
N ARG A 186 11.81 -17.13 -2.80
CA ARG A 186 12.66 -17.21 -1.60
C ARG A 186 12.43 -18.54 -0.87
N PRO A 187 13.49 -19.30 -0.55
CA PRO A 187 13.37 -20.72 -0.17
C PRO A 187 12.79 -21.02 1.22
N HIS A 188 12.37 -20.05 2.02
CA HIS A 188 12.05 -20.30 3.44
C HIS A 188 10.84 -19.52 4.00
N GLY A 189 9.75 -19.43 3.27
CA GLY A 189 8.55 -18.76 3.84
C GLY A 189 7.24 -19.45 3.42
N PRO A 190 6.28 -19.61 4.35
CA PRO A 190 4.94 -20.03 3.97
C PRO A 190 4.24 -18.93 3.16
N TRP A 191 3.51 -19.33 2.15
CA TRP A 191 2.60 -18.48 1.40
C TRP A 191 1.21 -18.59 2.00
N ILE A 192 0.58 -17.46 2.22
CA ILE A 192 -0.80 -17.38 2.65
C ILE A 192 -1.53 -16.53 1.62
N THR A 193 -2.52 -17.12 0.95
CA THR A 193 -3.44 -16.40 0.07
C THR A 193 -4.75 -16.20 0.80
N TYR A 194 -5.34 -15.03 0.69
CA TYR A 194 -6.61 -14.69 1.27
C TYR A 194 -7.50 -14.03 0.21
N GLY A 195 -8.69 -14.58 0.03
CA GLY A 195 -9.64 -14.15 -0.99
C GLY A 195 -9.30 -14.73 -2.37
N GLY A 196 -10.30 -15.18 -3.08
CA GLY A 196 -10.25 -15.69 -4.45
C GLY A 196 -11.58 -15.45 -5.12
#